data_6555f390ab2ae1df91e6d621234650f4
#
_entry.id   6555f390ab2ae1df91e6d621234650f4
#
_cell.length_a   1.000
_cell.length_b   1.000
_cell.length_c   1.000
_cell.angle_alpha   90.00
_cell.angle_beta   90.00
_cell.angle_gamma   90.00
#
_symmetry.space_group_name_H-M   'P 1'
#
loop_
_entity.id
_entity.type
_entity.pdbx_description
1 polymer ?
#
loop_
_entity_poly.entity_id
_entity_poly.type
_entity_poly.pdbx_seq_one_letter_code
_entity_poly.pdbx_strand_id
1 'polypeptide(L)'
;IYLKSYIHGFFIFSMLINPVDLLLWTFRRNENDVVKLYDALSPIMEVSTGGDMLNFGFWDETTLHPVDAQKRLCEMMGDMAQISSAEIIADIGSGILGPAKIWNSQYPSLQISSVNVNFSQLASVEPSNISKLNSTARMLPFSNSSLDRVIALESAQHFKPIGDFFSESNRVLKDDGILALAIPTATENSNLSNLGILKF
;
A
#
# COMPACT_ATOMS: atom_id res chain seq x y z
N ILE A 1 0.70 8.41 -29.99
CA ILE A 1 1.78 8.54 -28.98
C ILE A 1 1.51 7.58 -27.79
N TYR A 2 0.27 7.46 -27.30
CA TYR A 2 -0.09 6.58 -26.18
C TYR A 2 0.12 5.09 -26.46
N LEU A 3 -0.12 4.62 -27.68
CA LEU A 3 0.03 3.21 -28.03
C LEU A 3 1.49 2.72 -27.98
N LYS A 4 2.47 3.58 -28.29
CA LYS A 4 3.91 3.26 -28.21
C LYS A 4 4.40 3.11 -26.77
N SER A 5 3.87 3.90 -25.85
CA SER A 5 4.21 3.78 -24.43
C SER A 5 3.69 2.49 -23.81
N TYR A 6 2.48 2.06 -24.18
CA TYR A 6 1.90 0.78 -23.74
C TYR A 6 2.69 -0.43 -24.26
N ILE A 7 3.14 -0.39 -25.51
CA ILE A 7 3.92 -1.49 -26.13
C ILE A 7 5.30 -1.60 -25.46
N HIS A 8 5.96 -0.50 -25.12
CA HIS A 8 7.23 -0.53 -24.38
C HIS A 8 7.05 -1.08 -22.96
N GLY A 9 6.00 -0.67 -22.24
CA GLY A 9 5.66 -1.21 -20.92
C GLY A 9 5.38 -2.72 -20.97
N PHE A 10 4.66 -3.18 -21.99
CA PHE A 10 4.35 -4.61 -22.17
C PHE A 10 5.61 -5.44 -22.50
N PHE A 11 6.55 -4.90 -23.28
CA PHE A 11 7.81 -5.58 -23.59
C PHE A 11 8.75 -5.68 -22.38
N ILE A 12 8.82 -4.64 -21.58
CA ILE A 12 9.58 -4.64 -20.29
C ILE A 12 8.91 -5.64 -19.33
N PHE A 13 7.60 -5.68 -19.27
CA PHE A 13 6.82 -6.60 -18.47
C PHE A 13 7.11 -8.07 -18.82
N SER A 14 7.21 -8.40 -20.12
CA SER A 14 7.50 -9.77 -20.57
C SER A 14 8.96 -10.21 -20.36
N MET A 15 9.89 -9.28 -20.18
CA MET A 15 11.31 -9.59 -19.91
C MET A 15 11.64 -9.76 -18.43
N LEU A 16 10.86 -9.14 -17.53
CA LEU A 16 11.15 -9.10 -16.10
C LEU A 16 10.33 -10.08 -15.25
N ILE A 17 9.22 -10.60 -15.76
CA ILE A 17 8.33 -11.47 -14.99
C ILE A 17 8.21 -12.83 -15.66
N ASN A 18 8.63 -13.86 -14.92
CA ASN A 18 8.40 -15.24 -15.35
C ASN A 18 6.88 -15.54 -15.32
N PRO A 19 6.28 -16.06 -16.43
CA PRO A 19 4.86 -16.42 -16.48
C PRO A 19 4.42 -17.39 -15.35
N VAL A 20 5.35 -18.22 -14.87
CA VAL A 20 5.10 -19.12 -13.73
C VAL A 20 4.93 -18.34 -12.45
N ASP A 21 5.73 -17.29 -12.23
CA ASP A 21 5.60 -16.43 -11.05
C ASP A 21 4.27 -15.67 -11.10
N LEU A 22 3.86 -15.20 -12.27
CA LEU A 22 2.55 -14.56 -12.46
C LEU A 22 1.39 -15.49 -12.07
N LEU A 23 1.47 -16.75 -12.47
CA LEU A 23 0.49 -17.77 -12.10
C LEU A 23 0.53 -18.07 -10.59
N LEU A 24 1.72 -18.16 -10.00
CA LEU A 24 1.90 -18.41 -8.58
C LEU A 24 1.45 -17.23 -7.71
N TRP A 25 1.51 -16.00 -8.22
CA TRP A 25 1.01 -14.81 -7.52
C TRP A 25 -0.51 -14.83 -7.31
N THR A 26 -1.23 -15.53 -8.16
CA THR A 26 -2.68 -15.76 -8.01
C THR A 26 -2.99 -16.55 -6.73
N PHE A 27 -2.04 -17.37 -6.27
CA PHE A 27 -2.18 -18.27 -5.12
C PHE A 27 -1.38 -17.82 -3.90
N ARG A 28 -1.26 -16.51 -3.68
CA ARG A 28 -0.57 -15.96 -2.49
C ARG A 28 -1.11 -16.59 -1.20
N ARG A 29 -0.30 -17.43 -0.58
CA ARG A 29 -0.70 -18.23 0.60
C ARG A 29 -0.13 -17.67 1.89
N ASN A 30 0.96 -16.95 1.80
CA ASN A 30 1.71 -16.44 2.95
C ASN A 30 2.44 -15.13 2.62
N GLU A 31 3.04 -14.53 3.64
CA GLU A 31 3.76 -13.24 3.54
C GLU A 31 4.97 -13.28 2.58
N ASN A 32 5.68 -14.43 2.51
CA ASN A 32 6.80 -14.57 1.57
C ASN A 32 6.34 -14.48 0.11
N ASP A 33 5.15 -15.00 -0.20
CA ASP A 33 4.59 -14.88 -1.55
C ASP A 33 4.24 -13.41 -1.87
N VAL A 34 3.81 -12.64 -0.86
CA VAL A 34 3.56 -11.19 -0.99
C VAL A 34 4.88 -10.44 -1.21
N VAL A 35 5.91 -10.74 -0.44
CA VAL A 35 7.25 -10.13 -0.60
C VAL A 35 7.77 -10.35 -2.02
N LYS A 36 7.77 -11.60 -2.52
CA LYS A 36 8.23 -11.92 -3.89
C LYS A 36 7.42 -11.21 -4.97
N LEU A 37 6.10 -11.10 -4.77
CA LEU A 37 5.24 -10.34 -5.69
C LEU A 37 5.70 -8.89 -5.80
N TYR A 38 5.88 -8.22 -4.67
CA TYR A 38 6.21 -6.80 -4.66
C TYR A 38 7.68 -6.52 -5.00
N ASP A 39 8.60 -7.44 -4.76
CA ASP A 39 9.98 -7.35 -5.27
C ASP A 39 10.01 -7.26 -6.80
N ALA A 40 9.12 -7.99 -7.49
CA ALA A 40 9.03 -7.94 -8.93
C ALA A 40 8.11 -6.80 -9.43
N LEU A 41 7.03 -6.48 -8.72
CA LEU A 41 6.01 -5.53 -9.17
C LEU A 41 6.40 -4.07 -8.92
N SER A 42 7.08 -3.76 -7.79
CA SER A 42 7.39 -2.37 -7.41
C SER A 42 8.17 -1.61 -8.48
N PRO A 43 9.26 -2.12 -9.05
CA PRO A 43 9.99 -1.41 -10.10
C PRO A 43 9.16 -1.13 -11.35
N ILE A 44 8.22 -2.02 -11.66
CA ILE A 44 7.33 -1.87 -12.82
C ILE A 44 6.29 -0.78 -12.55
N MET A 45 5.71 -0.78 -11.36
CA MET A 45 4.75 0.25 -10.95
C MET A 45 5.40 1.63 -10.92
N GLU A 46 6.59 1.77 -10.35
CA GLU A 46 7.35 3.02 -10.33
C GLU A 46 7.58 3.58 -11.74
N VAL A 47 8.01 2.73 -12.68
CA VAL A 47 8.21 3.15 -14.08
C VAL A 47 6.90 3.49 -14.77
N SER A 48 5.83 2.73 -14.52
CA SER A 48 4.55 2.90 -15.22
C SER A 48 3.72 4.08 -14.69
N THR A 49 3.80 4.36 -13.40
CA THR A 49 3.09 5.48 -12.76
C THR A 49 3.90 6.77 -12.75
N GLY A 50 5.24 6.65 -12.79
CA GLY A 50 6.16 7.78 -12.67
C GLY A 50 6.33 8.27 -11.22
N GLY A 51 5.89 7.49 -10.23
CA GLY A 51 5.95 7.82 -8.81
C GLY A 51 6.42 6.67 -7.94
N ASP A 52 6.59 6.95 -6.66
CA ASP A 52 7.07 6.02 -5.63
C ASP A 52 5.93 5.39 -4.79
N MET A 53 4.70 5.40 -5.30
CA MET A 53 3.53 4.83 -4.65
C MET A 53 3.05 3.57 -5.36
N LEU A 54 2.57 2.59 -4.58
CA LEU A 54 2.14 1.29 -5.08
C LEU A 54 0.62 1.11 -5.04
N ASN A 55 -0.14 2.15 -4.66
CA ASN A 55 -1.59 2.12 -4.65
C ASN A 55 -2.18 2.46 -6.04
N PHE A 56 -3.44 2.03 -6.29
CA PHE A 56 -4.13 2.28 -7.55
C PHE A 56 -4.64 3.71 -7.70
N GLY A 57 -4.71 4.46 -6.59
CA GLY A 57 -5.18 5.83 -6.57
C GLY A 57 -6.70 5.99 -6.59
N PHE A 58 -7.14 7.21 -6.28
CA PHE A 58 -8.54 7.62 -6.42
C PHE A 58 -8.69 8.47 -7.69
N TRP A 59 -9.49 7.97 -8.64
CA TRP A 59 -9.70 8.59 -9.94
C TRP A 59 -11.04 9.29 -9.99
N ASP A 60 -11.04 10.53 -10.38
CA ASP A 60 -12.23 11.32 -10.69
C ASP A 60 -12.01 12.12 -11.99
N GLU A 61 -13.01 12.95 -12.35
CA GLU A 61 -13.00 13.72 -13.60
C GLU A 61 -11.83 14.72 -13.69
N THR A 62 -11.22 15.07 -12.56
CA THR A 62 -10.10 16.02 -12.48
C THR A 62 -8.74 15.36 -12.47
N THR A 63 -8.68 14.04 -12.32
CA THR A 63 -7.44 13.28 -12.19
C THR A 63 -6.92 12.86 -13.56
N LEU A 64 -5.78 13.41 -13.97
CA LEU A 64 -5.21 13.20 -15.30
C LEU A 64 -4.05 12.21 -15.31
N HIS A 65 -3.33 12.06 -14.20
CA HIS A 65 -2.14 11.23 -14.10
C HIS A 65 -2.20 10.26 -12.93
N PRO A 66 -1.56 9.08 -13.03
CA PRO A 66 -1.55 8.08 -11.95
C PRO A 66 -1.03 8.65 -10.62
N VAL A 67 0.03 9.43 -10.65
CA VAL A 67 0.62 10.04 -9.43
C VAL A 67 -0.39 10.95 -8.70
N ASP A 68 -1.20 11.71 -9.47
CA ASP A 68 -2.22 12.57 -8.88
C ASP A 68 -3.32 11.75 -8.20
N ALA A 69 -3.77 10.65 -8.87
CA ALA A 69 -4.74 9.72 -8.30
C ALA A 69 -4.21 9.07 -7.02
N GLN A 70 -2.96 8.63 -7.04
CA GLN A 70 -2.30 8.00 -5.90
C GLN A 70 -2.19 8.96 -4.71
N LYS A 71 -1.75 10.20 -4.97
CA LYS A 71 -1.67 11.25 -3.96
C LYS A 71 -3.05 11.56 -3.37
N ARG A 72 -4.07 11.71 -4.23
CA ARG A 72 -5.43 11.98 -3.79
C ARG A 72 -5.98 10.89 -2.87
N LEU A 73 -5.73 9.60 -3.18
CA LEU A 73 -6.11 8.51 -2.29
C LEU A 73 -5.41 8.61 -0.93
N CYS A 74 -4.13 8.99 -0.89
CA CYS A 74 -3.40 9.19 0.36
C CYS A 74 -4.00 10.34 1.19
N GLU A 75 -4.35 11.46 0.55
CA GLU A 75 -4.99 12.60 1.20
C GLU A 75 -6.36 12.23 1.77
N MET A 76 -7.20 11.57 0.99
CA MET A 76 -8.50 11.08 1.45
C MET A 76 -8.37 10.11 2.64
N MET A 77 -7.41 9.20 2.60
CA MET A 77 -7.16 8.30 3.73
C MET A 77 -6.72 9.05 4.98
N GLY A 78 -5.88 10.07 4.82
CA GLY A 78 -5.50 10.95 5.92
C GLY A 78 -6.70 11.66 6.55
N ASP A 79 -7.58 12.20 5.72
CA ASP A 79 -8.81 12.86 6.18
C ASP A 79 -9.76 11.88 6.89
N MET A 80 -10.00 10.71 6.31
CA MET A 80 -10.83 9.66 6.90
C MET A 80 -10.27 9.16 8.24
N ALA A 81 -8.96 9.03 8.33
CA ALA A 81 -8.28 8.67 9.57
C ALA A 81 -8.14 9.85 10.56
N GLN A 82 -8.56 11.07 10.17
CA GLN A 82 -8.44 12.28 10.99
C GLN A 82 -7.01 12.48 11.52
N ILE A 83 -6.01 12.33 10.65
CA ILE A 83 -4.60 12.40 11.06
C ILE A 83 -4.19 13.80 11.54
N SER A 84 -4.92 14.85 11.16
CA SER A 84 -4.71 16.22 11.63
C SER A 84 -4.85 16.39 13.16
N SER A 85 -5.56 15.48 13.82
CA SER A 85 -5.76 15.45 15.27
C SER A 85 -4.92 14.37 15.98
N ALA A 86 -4.03 13.69 15.26
CA ALA A 86 -3.20 12.61 15.76
C ALA A 86 -1.77 13.09 16.07
N GLU A 87 -1.11 12.43 16.99
CA GLU A 87 0.32 12.64 17.30
C GLU A 87 1.17 11.46 16.82
N ILE A 88 0.68 10.24 16.97
CA ILE A 88 1.44 9.01 16.68
C ILE A 88 0.60 8.06 15.81
N ILE A 89 1.08 7.76 14.63
CA ILE A 89 0.39 6.85 13.69
C ILE A 89 1.28 5.72 13.21
N ALA A 90 0.66 4.62 12.79
CA ALA A 90 1.33 3.53 12.09
C ALA A 90 0.71 3.32 10.68
N ASP A 91 1.58 3.26 9.66
CA ASP A 91 1.26 2.91 8.28
C ASP A 91 1.62 1.44 8.05
N ILE A 92 0.61 0.56 7.91
CA ILE A 92 0.80 -0.88 7.86
C ILE A 92 0.74 -1.42 6.43
N GLY A 93 1.82 -2.09 6.03
CA GLY A 93 2.04 -2.47 4.63
C GLY A 93 2.47 -1.28 3.79
N SER A 94 3.34 -0.45 4.35
CA SER A 94 3.74 0.88 3.86
C SER A 94 4.47 0.89 2.50
N GLY A 95 4.84 -0.28 1.97
CA GLY A 95 5.62 -0.37 0.74
C GLY A 95 6.93 0.41 0.84
N ILE A 96 7.14 1.33 -0.09
CA ILE A 96 8.30 2.25 -0.16
C ILE A 96 8.01 3.63 0.46
N LEU A 97 7.08 3.67 1.40
CA LEU A 97 6.72 4.84 2.21
C LEU A 97 6.05 6.02 1.46
N GLY A 98 5.49 5.80 0.28
CA GLY A 98 4.84 6.87 -0.48
C GLY A 98 3.76 7.63 0.32
N PRO A 99 2.72 6.96 0.87
CA PRO A 99 1.70 7.60 1.70
C PRO A 99 2.27 8.30 2.93
N ALA A 100 3.18 7.64 3.65
CA ALA A 100 3.81 8.19 4.85
C ALA A 100 4.57 9.50 4.58
N LYS A 101 5.26 9.59 3.42
CA LYS A 101 5.96 10.82 2.99
C LYS A 101 4.97 11.98 2.74
N ILE A 102 3.80 11.70 2.14
CA ILE A 102 2.76 12.70 1.90
C ILE A 102 2.24 13.23 3.25
N TRP A 103 1.83 12.32 4.16
CA TRP A 103 1.32 12.72 5.47
C TRP A 103 2.37 13.46 6.30
N ASN A 104 3.63 13.02 6.26
CA ASN A 104 4.72 13.71 6.95
C ASN A 104 4.98 15.12 6.42
N SER A 105 4.83 15.33 5.11
CA SER A 105 4.97 16.67 4.51
C SER A 105 3.83 17.61 4.88
N GLN A 106 2.61 17.07 5.02
CA GLN A 106 1.42 17.83 5.42
C GLN A 106 1.38 18.11 6.92
N TYR A 107 1.89 17.19 7.73
CA TYR A 107 1.87 17.23 9.19
C TYR A 107 3.27 16.94 9.77
N PRO A 108 4.21 17.91 9.74
CA PRO A 108 5.60 17.67 10.11
C PRO A 108 5.85 17.26 11.57
N SER A 109 4.89 17.54 12.47
CA SER A 109 4.94 17.13 13.88
C SER A 109 4.45 15.70 14.14
N LEU A 110 3.82 15.08 13.13
CA LEU A 110 3.27 13.74 13.23
C LEU A 110 4.38 12.68 13.31
N GLN A 111 4.33 11.85 14.34
CA GLN A 111 5.23 10.71 14.45
C GLN A 111 4.68 9.54 13.63
N ILE A 112 5.36 9.19 12.55
CA ILE A 112 4.93 8.13 11.65
C ILE A 112 5.87 6.93 11.76
N SER A 113 5.30 5.75 12.02
CA SER A 113 5.97 4.47 11.94
C SER A 113 5.44 3.66 10.76
N SER A 114 6.28 3.44 9.77
CA SER A 114 5.97 2.64 8.59
C SER A 114 6.37 1.18 8.83
N VAL A 115 5.38 0.29 8.85
CA VAL A 115 5.54 -1.14 9.08
C VAL A 115 5.39 -1.89 7.77
N ASN A 116 6.37 -2.69 7.40
CA ASN A 116 6.31 -3.51 6.21
C ASN A 116 7.01 -4.86 6.41
N VAL A 117 6.42 -5.92 5.89
CA VAL A 117 7.03 -7.26 5.90
C VAL A 117 8.18 -7.36 4.90
N ASN A 118 8.18 -6.55 3.85
CA ASN A 118 9.24 -6.53 2.84
C ASN A 118 10.39 -5.63 3.27
N PHE A 119 11.46 -6.25 3.79
CA PHE A 119 12.67 -5.55 4.21
C PHE A 119 13.36 -4.80 3.06
N SER A 120 13.39 -5.37 1.85
CA SER A 120 14.06 -4.76 0.68
C SER A 120 13.42 -3.41 0.33
N GLN A 121 12.09 -3.31 0.39
CA GLN A 121 11.39 -2.05 0.17
C GLN A 121 11.74 -1.00 1.24
N LEU A 122 11.77 -1.38 2.52
CA LEU A 122 12.16 -0.45 3.58
C LEU A 122 13.62 0.01 3.46
N ALA A 123 14.50 -0.90 3.05
CA ALA A 123 15.93 -0.63 2.88
C ALA A 123 16.23 0.27 1.67
N SER A 124 15.38 0.24 0.63
CA SER A 124 15.55 1.07 -0.58
C SER A 124 15.22 2.55 -0.35
N VAL A 125 14.50 2.87 0.73
CA VAL A 125 14.09 4.25 1.02
C VAL A 125 15.17 4.96 1.82
N GLU A 126 15.55 6.16 1.37
CA GLU A 126 16.53 7.00 2.04
C GLU A 126 16.13 7.30 3.51
N PRO A 127 17.10 7.54 4.39
CA PRO A 127 16.84 7.94 5.77
C PRO A 127 15.97 9.19 5.85
N SER A 128 14.99 9.18 6.75
CA SER A 128 14.06 10.29 6.99
C SER A 128 13.64 10.28 8.47
N ASN A 129 12.78 11.21 8.86
CA ASN A 129 12.15 11.24 10.19
C ASN A 129 11.00 10.22 10.35
N ILE A 130 10.68 9.45 9.30
CA ILE A 130 9.71 8.36 9.36
C ILE A 130 10.42 7.10 9.86
N SER A 131 9.91 6.52 10.95
CA SER A 131 10.44 5.26 11.49
C SER A 131 10.09 4.09 10.57
N LYS A 132 11.09 3.26 10.24
CA LYS A 132 10.93 2.08 9.37
C LYS A 132 11.02 0.81 10.21
N LEU A 133 9.96 0.01 10.25
CA LEU A 133 9.86 -1.19 11.08
C LEU A 133 9.58 -2.41 10.20
N ASN A 134 10.50 -3.38 10.18
CA ASN A 134 10.28 -4.62 9.46
C ASN A 134 9.53 -5.59 10.36
N SER A 135 8.23 -5.70 10.15
CA SER A 135 7.34 -6.57 10.91
C SER A 135 6.11 -6.98 10.10
N THR A 136 5.42 -8.00 10.60
CA THR A 136 4.15 -8.48 10.05
C THR A 136 2.97 -7.68 10.62
N ALA A 137 1.90 -7.53 9.83
CA ALA A 137 0.63 -6.95 10.29
C ALA A 137 -0.06 -7.80 11.38
N ARG A 138 0.34 -9.05 11.55
CA ARG A 138 -0.20 -10.00 12.53
C ARG A 138 0.44 -9.87 13.92
N MET A 139 1.52 -9.11 14.04
CA MET A 139 2.23 -8.85 15.29
C MET A 139 2.89 -7.48 15.20
N LEU A 140 2.14 -6.45 15.56
CA LEU A 140 2.59 -5.08 15.45
C LEU A 140 3.59 -4.74 16.57
N PRO A 141 4.75 -4.12 16.23
CA PRO A 141 5.84 -3.88 17.19
C PRO A 141 5.58 -2.62 18.04
N PHE A 142 4.38 -2.51 18.60
CA PHE A 142 3.95 -1.38 19.44
C PHE A 142 3.38 -1.87 20.75
N SER A 143 3.46 -1.03 21.78
CA SER A 143 2.81 -1.27 23.07
C SER A 143 1.29 -1.18 22.96
N ASN A 144 0.57 -1.77 23.92
CA ASN A 144 -0.87 -1.61 24.00
C ASN A 144 -1.25 -0.13 24.13
N SER A 145 -2.34 0.29 23.51
CA SER A 145 -2.92 1.64 23.64
C SER A 145 -1.91 2.77 23.43
N SER A 146 -1.04 2.63 22.40
CA SER A 146 0.06 3.57 22.15
C SER A 146 -0.08 4.41 20.89
N LEU A 147 -1.00 4.04 19.97
CA LEU A 147 -1.20 4.71 18.71
C LEU A 147 -2.53 5.45 18.63
N ASP A 148 -2.53 6.63 18.04
CA ASP A 148 -3.76 7.36 17.72
C ASP A 148 -4.42 6.79 16.46
N ARG A 149 -3.62 6.37 15.46
CA ARG A 149 -4.14 5.83 14.19
C ARG A 149 -3.34 4.63 13.75
N VAL A 150 -4.06 3.66 13.20
CA VAL A 150 -3.51 2.56 12.40
C VAL A 150 -4.11 2.67 11.00
N ILE A 151 -3.27 2.79 9.98
CA ILE A 151 -3.72 2.99 8.60
C ILE A 151 -3.16 1.86 7.73
N ALA A 152 -3.99 1.26 6.88
CA ALA A 152 -3.58 0.28 5.88
C ALA A 152 -4.17 0.67 4.52
N LEU A 153 -3.36 1.33 3.69
CA LEU A 153 -3.76 1.81 2.38
C LEU A 153 -3.43 0.77 1.31
N GLU A 154 -4.44 0.11 0.78
CA GLU A 154 -4.36 -0.94 -0.24
C GLU A 154 -3.33 -2.06 0.08
N SER A 155 -3.22 -2.40 1.35
CA SER A 155 -2.33 -3.45 1.86
C SER A 155 -3.07 -4.59 2.59
N ALA A 156 -4.22 -4.29 3.23
CA ALA A 156 -4.93 -5.22 4.10
C ALA A 156 -5.47 -6.46 3.38
N GLN A 157 -5.70 -6.40 2.06
CA GLN A 157 -6.08 -7.59 1.24
C GLN A 157 -5.01 -8.69 1.25
N HIS A 158 -3.79 -8.37 1.67
CA HIS A 158 -2.67 -9.32 1.77
C HIS A 158 -2.50 -9.90 3.18
N PHE A 159 -3.17 -9.37 4.20
CA PHE A 159 -3.02 -9.82 5.58
C PHE A 159 -3.84 -11.09 5.82
N LYS A 160 -3.18 -12.20 6.08
CA LYS A 160 -3.82 -13.50 6.25
C LYS A 160 -3.30 -14.21 7.51
N PRO A 161 -4.20 -14.56 8.45
CA PRO A 161 -5.62 -14.17 8.50
C PRO A 161 -5.80 -12.70 8.88
N ILE A 162 -6.77 -12.02 8.28
CA ILE A 162 -7.03 -10.60 8.55
C ILE A 162 -7.51 -10.34 9.99
N GLY A 163 -8.09 -11.34 10.63
CA GLY A 163 -8.52 -11.27 12.04
C GLY A 163 -7.36 -10.97 13.00
N ASP A 164 -6.16 -11.50 12.74
CA ASP A 164 -4.97 -11.22 13.54
C ASP A 164 -4.61 -9.72 13.45
N PHE A 165 -4.70 -9.14 12.25
CA PHE A 165 -4.47 -7.70 12.06
C PHE A 165 -5.49 -6.83 12.80
N PHE A 166 -6.77 -7.20 12.79
CA PHE A 166 -7.79 -6.48 13.55
C PHE A 166 -7.55 -6.59 15.06
N SER A 167 -7.16 -7.75 15.55
CA SER A 167 -6.84 -7.97 16.96
C SER A 167 -5.63 -7.13 17.39
N GLU A 168 -4.57 -7.11 16.59
CA GLU A 168 -3.39 -6.30 16.85
C GLU A 168 -3.68 -4.80 16.75
N SER A 169 -4.46 -4.37 15.75
CA SER A 169 -4.88 -2.97 15.63
C SER A 169 -5.66 -2.52 16.86
N ASN A 170 -6.60 -3.34 17.34
CA ASN A 170 -7.35 -3.05 18.57
C ASN A 170 -6.43 -3.00 19.81
N ARG A 171 -5.42 -3.85 19.89
CA ARG A 171 -4.46 -3.87 21.01
C ARG A 171 -3.60 -2.61 21.07
N VAL A 172 -3.11 -2.14 19.92
CA VAL A 172 -2.15 -1.03 19.86
C VAL A 172 -2.81 0.35 19.84
N LEU A 173 -4.07 0.44 19.39
CA LEU A 173 -4.82 1.69 19.38
C LEU A 173 -5.20 2.13 20.80
N LYS A 174 -5.17 3.43 21.05
CA LYS A 174 -5.76 4.08 22.21
C LYS A 174 -7.29 3.91 22.19
N ASP A 175 -7.96 4.21 23.29
CA ASP A 175 -9.44 4.04 23.42
C ASP A 175 -10.23 4.83 22.37
N ASP A 176 -9.74 6.00 21.97
CA ASP A 176 -10.29 6.86 20.92
C ASP A 176 -9.55 6.74 19.57
N GLY A 177 -8.70 5.73 19.46
CA GLY A 177 -7.89 5.48 18.27
C GLY A 177 -8.71 5.02 17.06
N ILE A 178 -8.25 5.35 15.85
CA ILE A 178 -8.95 5.02 14.60
C ILE A 178 -8.13 4.02 13.79
N LEU A 179 -8.79 2.94 13.36
CA LEU A 179 -8.30 2.05 12.30
C LEU A 179 -8.92 2.49 10.96
N ALA A 180 -8.10 2.87 9.99
CA ALA A 180 -8.53 3.25 8.65
C ALA A 180 -7.99 2.29 7.59
N LEU A 181 -8.85 1.79 6.71
CA LEU A 181 -8.52 0.82 5.67
C LEU A 181 -9.00 1.30 4.30
N ALA A 182 -8.15 1.18 3.28
CA ALA A 182 -8.56 1.19 1.88
C ALA A 182 -8.24 -0.17 1.26
N ILE A 183 -9.22 -0.80 0.65
CA ILE A 183 -9.09 -2.10 -0.03
C ILE A 183 -9.67 -1.96 -1.43
N PRO A 184 -8.90 -2.26 -2.49
CA PRO A 184 -9.44 -2.24 -3.85
C PRO A 184 -10.49 -3.36 -4.01
N THR A 185 -11.65 -3.01 -4.57
CA THR A 185 -12.74 -3.95 -4.83
C THR A 185 -13.17 -3.87 -6.28
N ALA A 186 -13.56 -5.02 -6.86
CA ALA A 186 -14.22 -5.05 -8.17
C ALA A 186 -15.73 -4.96 -7.98
N THR A 187 -16.38 -4.07 -8.72
CA THR A 187 -17.84 -3.99 -8.77
C THR A 187 -18.39 -4.88 -9.90
N GLU A 188 -19.56 -5.49 -9.70
CA GLU A 188 -20.20 -6.36 -10.71
C GLU A 188 -20.53 -5.66 -12.04
N ASN A 189 -20.63 -4.34 -12.03
CA ASN A 189 -20.93 -3.52 -13.20
C ASN A 189 -19.71 -3.14 -14.05
N SER A 190 -18.51 -3.56 -13.68
CA SER A 190 -17.37 -3.40 -14.57
C SER A 190 -17.54 -4.35 -15.75
N ASN A 191 -17.70 -3.81 -16.97
CA ASN A 191 -17.70 -4.57 -18.24
C ASN A 191 -16.31 -5.21 -18.49
N LEU A 192 -15.81 -5.93 -17.52
CA LEU A 192 -14.56 -6.69 -17.57
C LEU A 192 -14.75 -8.05 -18.23
N SER A 193 -15.90 -8.28 -18.90
CA SER A 193 -16.24 -9.53 -19.60
C SER A 193 -15.27 -9.91 -20.73
N ASN A 194 -14.40 -8.99 -21.14
CA ASN A 194 -13.42 -9.23 -22.22
C ASN A 194 -11.96 -9.33 -21.74
N LEU A 195 -11.67 -9.06 -20.50
CA LEU A 195 -10.39 -9.37 -19.90
C LEU A 195 -10.61 -10.58 -18.99
N GLY A 196 -9.94 -11.70 -19.27
CA GLY A 196 -10.02 -12.89 -18.43
C GLY A 196 -9.72 -12.54 -16.97
N ILE A 197 -10.77 -12.26 -16.20
CA ILE A 197 -10.65 -11.89 -14.80
C ILE A 197 -10.27 -13.15 -14.06
N LEU A 198 -9.06 -13.15 -13.54
CA LEU A 198 -8.71 -14.07 -12.48
C LEU A 198 -9.60 -13.72 -11.29
N LYS A 199 -10.62 -14.54 -11.03
CA LYS A 199 -11.41 -14.46 -9.80
C LYS A 199 -10.47 -14.76 -8.62
N PHE A 200 -10.31 -13.80 -7.75
CA PHE A 200 -9.56 -13.96 -6.49
C PHE A 200 -10.45 -14.57 -5.41
#